data_81aa41a5819c1abd526dcb8778259386
#
_entry.id   81aa41a5819c1abd526dcb8778259386
#
_cell.length_a   1.000
_cell.length_b   1.000
_cell.length_c   1.000
_cell.angle_alpha   90.00
_cell.angle_beta   90.00
_cell.angle_gamma   90.00
#
_symmetry.space_group_name_H-M   'P 1'
#
loop_
_entity.id
_entity.type
_entity.pdbx_description
1 polymer ?
#
loop_
_entity_poly.entity_id
_entity_poly.type
_entity_poly.pdbx_seq_one_letter_code
_entity_poly.pdbx_strand_id
1 'polypeptide(L)'
;MMIQKAILHVLDFGTSMCLLSQKELDLSIETVYDYVSKRVEKSLHDPAGRTGIFYETSAVKRQLETYASQDLSFQELADSLAKAVFESLKLQAEADTTDLLVTSYKDESQREGIALFFLENRTAYTHRIMTDEDGVYSQIIEYQAVLPGLMQKAEAYVFIDLSDFTLRFVDKKRSINGEDVYALPELILQCTTVLSGKETVKKTEKLLTKVAEEYGKNPVEALAKGKQYLAQTAETGSNFAPQAFGEAAFAGEPALQGTFTEKLKQAEDIPKEVKVESRFAERTGTVHKIKTDTGIEITFPSAYMENPDFIQFFTRPDGTLSIELKGIGKIINK
;
A
#
# COMPACT_ATOMS: atom_id res chain seq x y z
N MET A 1 3.68 -7.25 18.41
CA MET A 1 4.23 -8.14 17.36
C MET A 1 5.65 -8.55 17.72
N MET A 2 6.09 -9.78 17.42
CA MET A 2 7.42 -10.32 17.74
C MET A 2 8.01 -10.99 16.50
N ILE A 3 9.21 -10.60 16.10
CA ILE A 3 9.97 -11.27 15.05
C ILE A 3 10.64 -12.50 15.65
N GLN A 4 10.48 -13.65 15.02
CA GLN A 4 11.04 -14.92 15.49
C GLN A 4 12.32 -15.28 14.75
N LYS A 5 12.31 -15.15 13.41
CA LYS A 5 13.41 -15.49 12.51
C LYS A 5 13.45 -14.52 11.35
N ALA A 6 14.62 -14.29 10.80
CA ALA A 6 14.78 -13.49 9.57
C ALA A 6 16.00 -13.97 8.79
N ILE A 7 15.92 -13.91 7.47
CA ILE A 7 17.03 -14.19 6.56
C ILE A 7 16.99 -13.22 5.38
N LEU A 8 18.15 -12.83 4.87
CA LEU A 8 18.28 -11.93 3.74
C LEU A 8 19.02 -12.63 2.61
N HIS A 9 18.35 -12.79 1.46
CA HIS A 9 18.94 -13.31 0.23
C HIS A 9 19.21 -12.16 -0.74
N VAL A 10 20.22 -12.29 -1.59
CA VAL A 10 20.56 -11.30 -2.62
C VAL A 10 20.17 -11.85 -3.99
N LEU A 11 19.29 -11.14 -4.69
CA LEU A 11 18.83 -11.50 -6.03
C LEU A 11 19.38 -10.46 -7.01
N ASP A 12 20.48 -10.82 -7.67
CA ASP A 12 21.13 -9.97 -8.67
C ASP A 12 20.67 -10.39 -10.08
N PHE A 13 19.73 -9.65 -10.61
CA PHE A 13 19.18 -9.93 -11.93
C PHE A 13 20.14 -9.46 -13.04
N GLY A 14 20.98 -8.46 -12.78
CA GLY A 14 21.98 -7.96 -13.74
C GLY A 14 23.05 -8.99 -14.07
N THR A 15 23.53 -9.73 -13.05
CA THR A 15 24.51 -10.82 -13.24
C THR A 15 23.86 -12.21 -13.28
N SER A 16 22.52 -12.27 -13.19
CA SER A 16 21.75 -13.52 -13.11
C SER A 16 22.19 -14.42 -11.94
N MET A 17 22.50 -13.84 -10.80
CA MET A 17 22.95 -14.54 -9.62
C MET A 17 21.91 -14.50 -8.49
N CYS A 18 21.54 -15.68 -7.98
CA CYS A 18 20.70 -15.85 -6.81
C CYS A 18 21.60 -16.33 -5.64
N LEU A 19 21.98 -15.41 -4.76
CA LEU A 19 22.82 -15.72 -3.60
C LEU A 19 21.93 -16.01 -2.40
N LEU A 20 21.87 -17.28 -2.02
CA LEU A 20 21.13 -17.75 -0.87
C LEU A 20 22.02 -17.70 0.39
N SER A 21 21.58 -16.94 1.38
CA SER A 21 22.25 -16.88 2.68
C SER A 21 22.08 -18.22 3.42
N GLN A 22 23.16 -18.73 3.96
CA GLN A 22 23.18 -20.01 4.67
C GLN A 22 22.91 -19.89 6.18
N LYS A 23 22.65 -18.67 6.66
CA LYS A 23 22.40 -18.37 8.07
C LYS A 23 21.32 -17.32 8.20
N GLU A 24 20.49 -17.48 9.24
CA GLU A 24 19.55 -16.46 9.68
C GLU A 24 20.30 -15.21 10.15
N LEU A 25 19.63 -14.07 10.09
CA LEU A 25 20.13 -12.82 10.65
C LEU A 25 20.19 -12.92 12.18
N ASP A 26 21.23 -12.36 12.76
CA ASP A 26 21.35 -12.30 14.22
C ASP A 26 20.43 -11.21 14.79
N LEU A 27 19.27 -11.64 15.27
CA LEU A 27 18.26 -10.76 15.86
C LEU A 27 18.62 -10.28 17.29
N SER A 28 19.72 -10.76 17.88
CA SER A 28 20.24 -10.22 19.14
C SER A 28 20.93 -8.87 18.94
N ILE A 29 21.31 -8.54 17.70
CA ILE A 29 21.86 -7.24 17.32
C ILE A 29 20.69 -6.26 17.18
N GLU A 30 20.64 -5.26 18.07
CA GLU A 30 19.56 -4.27 18.15
C GLU A 30 19.24 -3.60 16.80
N THR A 31 20.26 -3.18 16.06
CA THR A 31 20.09 -2.52 14.76
C THR A 31 19.46 -3.44 13.71
N VAL A 32 19.75 -4.74 13.75
CA VAL A 32 19.18 -5.76 12.85
C VAL A 32 17.72 -6.01 13.23
N TYR A 33 17.46 -6.25 14.52
CA TYR A 33 16.10 -6.44 15.02
C TYR A 33 15.21 -5.24 14.71
N ASP A 34 15.69 -4.04 14.99
CA ASP A 34 15.00 -2.78 14.73
C ASP A 34 14.67 -2.58 13.24
N TYR A 35 15.61 -2.92 12.36
CA TYR A 35 15.37 -2.83 10.92
C TYR A 35 14.23 -3.77 10.49
N VAL A 36 14.29 -5.04 10.89
CA VAL A 36 13.29 -6.04 10.52
C VAL A 36 11.93 -5.71 11.15
N SER A 37 11.87 -5.48 12.46
CA SER A 37 10.61 -5.24 13.18
C SER A 37 9.88 -3.99 12.68
N LYS A 38 10.60 -2.86 12.53
CA LYS A 38 10.01 -1.62 12.00
C LYS A 38 9.56 -1.75 10.55
N ARG A 39 10.25 -2.57 9.72
CA ARG A 39 9.83 -2.86 8.36
C ARG A 39 8.49 -3.62 8.35
N VAL A 40 8.36 -4.64 9.18
CA VAL A 40 7.14 -5.44 9.32
C VAL A 40 5.99 -4.58 9.87
N GLU A 41 6.20 -3.86 10.97
CA GLU A 41 5.17 -3.02 11.60
C GLU A 41 4.58 -1.96 10.64
N LYS A 42 5.45 -1.25 9.93
CA LYS A 42 5.01 -0.21 8.99
C LYS A 42 4.23 -0.76 7.81
N SER A 43 4.56 -1.96 7.36
CA SER A 43 3.93 -2.57 6.19
C SER A 43 2.65 -3.31 6.53
N LEU A 44 2.54 -3.87 7.74
CA LEU A 44 1.36 -4.61 8.19
C LEU A 44 0.08 -3.74 8.16
N HIS A 45 0.20 -2.45 8.46
CA HIS A 45 -0.90 -1.49 8.48
C HIS A 45 -0.90 -0.54 7.26
N ASP A 46 -0.24 -0.92 6.16
CA ASP A 46 -0.29 -0.10 4.96
C ASP A 46 -1.69 -0.16 4.32
N PRO A 47 -2.40 0.98 4.17
CA PRO A 47 -3.73 1.01 3.55
C PRO A 47 -3.73 0.61 2.07
N ALA A 48 -2.56 0.49 1.44
CA ALA A 48 -2.41 -0.02 0.08
C ALA A 48 -2.39 -1.55 -0.01
N GLY A 49 -2.36 -2.27 1.12
CA GLY A 49 -2.34 -3.73 1.14
C GLY A 49 -3.60 -4.34 0.51
N ARG A 50 -3.43 -5.06 -0.59
CA ARG A 50 -4.45 -5.91 -1.21
C ARG A 50 -4.53 -7.23 -0.47
N THR A 51 -5.65 -7.93 -0.56
CA THR A 51 -5.80 -9.26 0.00
C THR A 51 -5.97 -10.30 -1.09
N GLY A 52 -5.65 -11.55 -0.77
CA GLY A 52 -5.78 -12.65 -1.70
C GLY A 52 -5.88 -14.00 -1.01
N ILE A 53 -6.24 -14.99 -1.79
CA ILE A 53 -6.27 -16.41 -1.40
C ILE A 53 -5.50 -17.17 -2.47
N PHE A 54 -4.61 -18.05 -2.05
CA PHE A 54 -3.86 -18.89 -2.98
C PHE A 54 -4.77 -19.75 -3.85
N TYR A 55 -4.40 -19.92 -5.12
CA TYR A 55 -4.98 -20.99 -5.93
C TYR A 55 -4.47 -22.35 -5.43
N GLU A 56 -5.28 -23.38 -5.60
CA GLU A 56 -4.92 -24.74 -5.20
C GLU A 56 -3.66 -25.28 -5.93
N THR A 57 -3.35 -24.70 -7.09
CA THR A 57 -2.16 -25.05 -7.88
C THR A 57 -0.88 -24.41 -7.37
N SER A 58 -0.96 -23.44 -6.45
CA SER A 58 0.20 -22.69 -5.97
C SER A 58 1.28 -23.60 -5.36
N ALA A 59 2.47 -23.51 -5.92
CA ALA A 59 3.64 -24.20 -5.37
C ALA A 59 4.09 -23.59 -4.03
N VAL A 60 3.96 -22.26 -3.90
CA VAL A 60 4.28 -21.54 -2.66
C VAL A 60 3.35 -21.95 -1.53
N LYS A 61 2.04 -22.08 -1.80
CA LYS A 61 1.08 -22.61 -0.81
C LYS A 61 1.54 -23.94 -0.23
N ARG A 62 1.88 -24.90 -1.09
CA ARG A 62 2.32 -26.23 -0.65
C ARG A 62 3.59 -26.20 0.22
N GLN A 63 4.54 -25.31 -0.11
CA GLN A 63 5.75 -25.14 0.71
C GLN A 63 5.43 -24.55 2.08
N LEU A 64 4.51 -23.61 2.16
CA LEU A 64 4.05 -23.02 3.42
C LEU A 64 3.28 -24.04 4.27
N GLU A 65 2.46 -24.89 3.66
CA GLU A 65 1.77 -25.99 4.34
C GLU A 65 2.77 -26.99 4.92
N THR A 66 3.81 -27.34 4.16
CA THR A 66 4.90 -28.22 4.63
C THR A 66 5.70 -27.58 5.77
N TYR A 67 5.93 -26.27 5.71
CA TYR A 67 6.56 -25.52 6.80
C TYR A 67 5.67 -25.46 8.05
N ALA A 68 4.38 -25.19 7.89
CA ALA A 68 3.42 -25.13 9.00
C ALA A 68 3.26 -26.49 9.71
N SER A 69 3.41 -27.62 8.99
CA SER A 69 3.44 -28.97 9.56
C SER A 69 4.79 -29.36 10.17
N GLN A 70 5.78 -28.46 10.16
CA GLN A 70 7.14 -28.65 10.68
C GLN A 70 7.99 -29.68 9.91
N ASP A 71 7.58 -30.05 8.69
CA ASP A 71 8.32 -30.96 7.82
C ASP A 71 9.37 -30.22 6.96
N LEU A 72 9.41 -28.88 7.03
CA LEU A 72 10.35 -28.01 6.35
C LEU A 72 10.92 -27.00 7.35
N SER A 73 12.22 -26.76 7.34
CA SER A 73 12.84 -25.72 8.18
C SER A 73 12.59 -24.32 7.61
N PHE A 74 12.75 -23.29 8.46
CA PHE A 74 12.63 -21.91 8.01
C PHE A 74 13.67 -21.54 6.93
N GLN A 75 14.90 -22.06 7.05
CA GLN A 75 15.97 -21.88 6.06
C GLN A 75 15.55 -22.44 4.70
N GLU A 76 15.08 -23.69 4.67
CA GLU A 76 14.66 -24.35 3.42
C GLU A 76 13.45 -23.65 2.78
N LEU A 77 12.49 -23.21 3.60
CA LEU A 77 11.36 -22.38 3.11
C LEU A 77 11.88 -21.10 2.46
N ALA A 78 12.72 -20.34 3.17
CA ALA A 78 13.25 -19.08 2.68
C ALA A 78 14.06 -19.24 1.38
N ASP A 79 14.89 -20.29 1.29
CA ASP A 79 15.66 -20.62 0.08
C ASP A 79 14.74 -20.95 -1.10
N SER A 80 13.66 -21.70 -0.85
CA SER A 80 12.71 -22.07 -1.89
C SER A 80 11.90 -20.87 -2.39
N LEU A 81 11.49 -19.98 -1.47
CA LEU A 81 10.81 -18.73 -1.80
C LEU A 81 11.73 -17.79 -2.61
N ALA A 82 13.00 -17.66 -2.22
CA ALA A 82 13.97 -16.84 -2.95
C ALA A 82 14.20 -17.34 -4.38
N LYS A 83 14.30 -18.66 -4.57
CA LYS A 83 14.40 -19.28 -5.90
C LYS A 83 13.15 -19.01 -6.73
N ALA A 84 11.95 -19.18 -6.16
CA ALA A 84 10.70 -18.92 -6.86
C ALA A 84 10.58 -17.45 -7.30
N VAL A 85 10.96 -16.51 -6.44
CA VAL A 85 11.03 -15.08 -6.76
C VAL A 85 12.02 -14.82 -7.88
N PHE A 86 13.25 -15.34 -7.76
CA PHE A 86 14.29 -15.13 -8.75
C PHE A 86 13.89 -15.65 -10.13
N GLU A 87 13.39 -16.87 -10.21
CA GLU A 87 12.92 -17.46 -11.47
C GLU A 87 11.78 -16.67 -12.12
N SER A 88 10.87 -16.13 -11.31
CA SER A 88 9.75 -15.33 -11.79
C SER A 88 10.16 -13.94 -12.30
N LEU A 89 11.22 -13.36 -11.74
CA LEU A 89 11.64 -11.99 -12.05
C LEU A 89 12.85 -11.88 -12.98
N LYS A 90 13.58 -12.97 -13.23
CA LYS A 90 14.82 -12.94 -14.06
C LYS A 90 14.63 -12.46 -15.50
N LEU A 91 13.40 -12.42 -15.99
CA LEU A 91 13.06 -11.95 -17.34
C LEU A 91 12.41 -10.56 -17.35
N GLN A 92 12.47 -9.81 -16.22
CA GLN A 92 12.00 -8.43 -16.20
C GLN A 92 12.91 -7.52 -17.04
N ALA A 93 12.30 -6.50 -17.66
CA ALA A 93 13.01 -5.60 -18.58
C ALA A 93 14.05 -4.72 -17.88
N GLU A 94 13.75 -4.30 -16.63
CA GLU A 94 14.65 -3.54 -15.78
C GLU A 94 15.17 -4.47 -14.69
N ALA A 95 16.45 -4.79 -14.76
CA ALA A 95 17.11 -5.75 -13.88
C ALA A 95 17.81 -5.03 -12.73
N ASP A 96 17.04 -4.61 -11.73
CA ASP A 96 17.61 -4.06 -10.51
C ASP A 96 17.97 -5.17 -9.52
N THR A 97 19.12 -5.03 -8.83
CA THR A 97 19.47 -5.92 -7.71
C THR A 97 18.48 -5.70 -6.57
N THR A 98 17.88 -6.78 -6.12
CA THR A 98 16.86 -6.76 -5.07
C THR A 98 17.26 -7.73 -3.97
N ASP A 99 17.31 -7.28 -2.73
CA ASP A 99 17.46 -8.18 -1.60
C ASP A 99 16.08 -8.66 -1.16
N LEU A 100 15.95 -9.97 -0.93
CA LEU A 100 14.75 -10.59 -0.41
C LEU A 100 14.90 -10.87 1.08
N LEU A 101 14.21 -10.08 1.90
CA LEU A 101 14.09 -10.35 3.32
C LEU A 101 12.88 -11.25 3.57
N VAL A 102 13.13 -12.45 4.09
CA VAL A 102 12.11 -13.37 4.56
C VAL A 102 12.12 -13.36 6.08
N THR A 103 10.96 -13.24 6.71
CA THR A 103 10.85 -13.22 8.18
C THR A 103 9.64 -13.99 8.65
N SER A 104 9.78 -14.73 9.77
CA SER A 104 8.66 -15.27 10.51
C SER A 104 8.38 -14.37 11.72
N TYR A 105 7.09 -14.17 12.00
CA TYR A 105 6.64 -13.30 13.08
C TYR A 105 5.41 -13.88 13.79
N LYS A 106 5.16 -13.40 15.00
CA LYS A 106 3.89 -13.56 15.72
C LYS A 106 3.21 -12.23 15.87
N ASP A 107 1.92 -12.16 15.56
CA ASP A 107 1.11 -10.98 15.76
C ASP A 107 0.73 -10.81 17.26
N GLU A 108 -0.04 -9.77 17.58
CA GLU A 108 -0.52 -9.51 18.94
C GLU A 108 -1.45 -10.61 19.46
N SER A 109 -2.12 -11.33 18.57
CA SER A 109 -2.98 -12.47 18.87
C SER A 109 -2.23 -13.81 18.90
N GLN A 110 -0.89 -13.79 18.85
CA GLN A 110 -0.01 -14.96 18.80
C GLN A 110 -0.19 -15.83 17.53
N ARG A 111 -0.80 -15.31 16.46
CA ARG A 111 -0.86 -16.00 15.17
C ARG A 111 0.49 -15.90 14.49
N GLU A 112 0.91 -17.01 13.92
CA GLU A 112 2.17 -17.08 13.19
C GLU A 112 1.99 -16.69 11.73
N GLY A 113 2.97 -15.98 11.21
CA GLY A 113 2.98 -15.57 9.82
C GLY A 113 4.38 -15.50 9.23
N ILE A 114 4.41 -15.53 7.90
CA ILE A 114 5.61 -15.30 7.10
C ILE A 114 5.44 -13.97 6.36
N ALA A 115 6.48 -13.15 6.35
CA ALA A 115 6.50 -11.97 5.50
C ALA A 115 7.72 -11.97 4.58
N LEU A 116 7.53 -11.53 3.35
CA LEU A 116 8.56 -11.31 2.35
C LEU A 116 8.60 -9.84 2.00
N PHE A 117 9.79 -9.24 1.96
CA PHE A 117 10.01 -7.87 1.52
C PHE A 117 11.01 -7.84 0.38
N PHE A 118 10.65 -7.18 -0.69
CA PHE A 118 11.52 -6.90 -1.83
C PHE A 118 12.21 -5.57 -1.54
N LEU A 119 13.49 -5.62 -1.25
CA LEU A 119 14.31 -4.48 -0.86
C LEU A 119 15.18 -4.10 -2.06
N GLU A 120 14.69 -3.20 -2.90
CA GLU A 120 15.44 -2.70 -4.04
C GLU A 120 16.65 -1.89 -3.55
N ASN A 121 17.84 -2.30 -3.96
CA ASN A 121 19.08 -1.67 -3.55
C ASN A 121 19.20 -0.26 -4.14
N ARG A 122 19.85 0.61 -3.40
CA ARG A 122 20.06 2.00 -3.78
C ARG A 122 21.52 2.36 -3.73
N THR A 123 21.88 3.33 -4.53
CA THR A 123 23.19 3.97 -4.48
C THR A 123 23.21 5.02 -3.37
N ALA A 124 24.27 5.03 -2.57
CA ALA A 124 24.55 6.06 -1.57
C ALA A 124 26.03 6.43 -1.56
N TYR A 125 26.31 7.66 -1.22
CA TYR A 125 27.69 8.14 -1.06
C TYR A 125 28.11 8.10 0.41
N THR A 126 29.35 7.66 0.66
CA THR A 126 29.99 7.76 1.97
C THR A 126 31.42 8.24 1.81
N HIS A 127 32.09 8.58 2.89
CA HIS A 127 33.52 8.90 2.88
C HIS A 127 34.34 7.71 3.37
N ARG A 128 35.54 7.59 2.84
CA ARG A 128 36.57 6.70 3.33
C ARG A 128 37.78 7.53 3.73
N ILE A 129 38.30 7.29 4.92
CA ILE A 129 39.56 7.88 5.35
C ILE A 129 40.66 7.01 4.80
N MET A 130 41.59 7.63 4.08
CA MET A 130 42.78 7.03 3.47
C MET A 130 44.01 7.65 4.07
N THR A 131 45.12 6.90 4.08
CA THR A 131 46.42 7.37 4.51
C THR A 131 47.44 6.97 3.46
N ASP A 132 48.26 7.91 3.04
CA ASP A 132 49.42 7.70 2.16
C ASP A 132 50.68 8.44 2.70
N GLU A 133 51.70 8.54 1.87
CA GLU A 133 52.96 9.20 2.25
C GLU A 133 52.81 10.70 2.52
N ASP A 134 51.81 11.34 1.91
CA ASP A 134 51.52 12.77 2.06
C ASP A 134 50.58 13.08 3.24
N GLY A 135 49.99 12.05 3.88
CA GLY A 135 49.16 12.19 5.07
C GLY A 135 47.80 11.53 5.02
N VAL A 136 46.88 12.02 5.86
CA VAL A 136 45.50 11.50 5.96
C VAL A 136 44.58 12.37 5.12
N TYR A 137 43.79 11.73 4.26
CA TYR A 137 42.77 12.42 3.43
C TYR A 137 41.45 11.65 3.36
N SER A 138 40.40 12.34 3.00
CA SER A 138 39.07 11.74 2.82
C SER A 138 38.73 11.62 1.34
N GLN A 139 38.22 10.47 0.97
CA GLN A 139 37.71 10.19 -0.38
C GLN A 139 36.22 9.93 -0.33
N ILE A 140 35.46 10.46 -1.31
CA ILE A 140 34.06 10.09 -1.49
C ILE A 140 34.01 8.78 -2.28
N ILE A 141 33.29 7.80 -1.75
CA ILE A 141 33.05 6.52 -2.39
C ILE A 141 31.55 6.28 -2.56
N GLU A 142 31.21 5.59 -3.61
CA GLU A 142 29.85 5.19 -3.92
C GLU A 142 29.59 3.75 -3.47
N TYR A 143 28.53 3.55 -2.70
CA TYR A 143 27.98 2.24 -2.39
C TYR A 143 26.74 1.99 -3.23
N GLN A 144 26.73 0.90 -4.00
CA GLN A 144 25.64 0.55 -4.93
C GLN A 144 24.61 -0.42 -4.34
N ALA A 145 24.89 -0.98 -3.17
CA ALA A 145 24.03 -1.99 -2.53
C ALA A 145 23.62 -1.54 -1.12
N VAL A 146 22.95 -0.39 -1.03
CA VAL A 146 22.42 0.11 0.24
C VAL A 146 20.95 -0.25 0.36
N LEU A 147 20.61 -0.94 1.45
CA LEU A 147 19.22 -1.29 1.77
C LEU A 147 18.35 -0.02 1.94
N PRO A 148 17.07 -0.05 1.50
CA PRO A 148 16.18 1.09 1.69
C PRO A 148 16.03 1.43 3.17
N GLY A 149 16.17 2.69 3.51
CA GLY A 149 15.99 3.18 4.88
C GLY A 149 14.57 2.97 5.40
N LEU A 150 14.41 2.94 6.73
CA LEU A 150 13.12 2.68 7.38
C LEU A 150 12.04 3.73 7.09
N MET A 151 12.41 4.94 6.69
CA MET A 151 11.43 5.97 6.27
C MET A 151 10.86 5.71 4.87
N GLN A 152 11.52 4.88 4.08
CA GLN A 152 11.09 4.50 2.75
C GLN A 152 10.19 3.27 2.84
N LYS A 153 9.05 3.30 2.14
CA LYS A 153 8.18 2.13 2.02
C LYS A 153 8.86 1.06 1.16
N ALA A 154 8.66 -0.20 1.52
CA ALA A 154 8.94 -1.29 0.60
C ALA A 154 7.96 -1.19 -0.58
N GLU A 155 8.45 -1.33 -1.80
CA GLU A 155 7.63 -1.21 -3.01
C GLU A 155 6.81 -2.47 -3.29
N ALA A 156 7.32 -3.63 -2.84
CA ALA A 156 6.61 -4.89 -2.90
C ALA A 156 6.87 -5.71 -1.62
N TYR A 157 5.82 -6.31 -1.09
CA TYR A 157 5.89 -7.21 0.07
C TYR A 157 4.62 -8.05 0.17
N VAL A 158 4.71 -9.15 0.90
CA VAL A 158 3.56 -9.99 1.25
C VAL A 158 3.63 -10.42 2.70
N PHE A 159 2.47 -10.46 3.35
CA PHE A 159 2.21 -11.12 4.62
C PHE A 159 1.33 -12.34 4.37
N ILE A 160 1.68 -13.45 4.97
CA ILE A 160 1.00 -14.72 4.84
C ILE A 160 0.66 -15.20 6.26
N ASP A 161 -0.61 -15.36 6.58
CA ASP A 161 -1.06 -15.96 7.82
C ASP A 161 -0.93 -17.49 7.69
N LEU A 162 -0.23 -18.14 8.60
CA LEU A 162 -0.02 -19.60 8.54
C LEU A 162 -1.21 -20.41 9.08
N SER A 163 -2.21 -19.76 9.69
CA SER A 163 -3.39 -20.44 10.21
C SER A 163 -4.47 -20.71 9.15
N ASP A 164 -4.57 -19.83 8.15
CA ASP A 164 -5.60 -19.90 7.09
C ASP A 164 -5.06 -19.61 5.69
N PHE A 165 -3.76 -19.36 5.57
CA PHE A 165 -3.05 -19.03 4.33
C PHE A 165 -3.62 -17.78 3.59
N THR A 166 -4.27 -16.89 4.31
CA THR A 166 -4.69 -15.60 3.75
C THR A 166 -3.48 -14.72 3.49
N LEU A 167 -3.61 -13.91 2.45
CA LEU A 167 -2.54 -13.05 1.94
C LEU A 167 -2.90 -11.59 2.10
N ARG A 168 -1.92 -10.78 2.50
CA ARG A 168 -1.97 -9.33 2.40
C ARG A 168 -0.68 -8.84 1.73
N PHE A 169 -0.78 -8.15 0.60
CA PHE A 169 0.39 -7.77 -0.18
C PHE A 169 0.27 -6.41 -0.85
N VAL A 170 1.41 -5.81 -1.12
CA VAL A 170 1.58 -4.69 -2.04
C VAL A 170 2.51 -5.15 -3.15
N ASP A 171 2.19 -4.83 -4.39
CA ASP A 171 3.05 -5.09 -5.54
C ASP A 171 2.98 -3.93 -6.53
N LYS A 172 4.02 -3.81 -7.35
CA LYS A 172 4.07 -2.89 -8.47
C LYS A 172 4.01 -3.67 -9.79
N LYS A 173 3.51 -3.03 -10.83
CA LYS A 173 3.61 -3.59 -12.18
C LYS A 173 5.07 -3.67 -12.61
N ARG A 174 5.42 -4.79 -13.23
CA ARG A 174 6.72 -5.02 -13.85
C ARG A 174 6.52 -5.46 -15.29
N SER A 175 7.38 -4.98 -16.18
CA SER A 175 7.40 -5.46 -17.55
C SER A 175 8.21 -6.77 -17.60
N ILE A 176 7.53 -7.89 -17.80
CA ILE A 176 8.12 -9.22 -17.88
C ILE A 176 7.74 -9.79 -19.24
N ASN A 177 8.74 -10.15 -20.07
CA ASN A 177 8.52 -10.59 -21.46
C ASN A 177 7.69 -9.62 -22.32
N GLY A 178 7.76 -8.32 -22.02
CA GLY A 178 7.02 -7.28 -22.76
C GLY A 178 5.57 -7.10 -22.31
N GLU A 179 5.12 -7.78 -21.28
CA GLU A 179 3.80 -7.64 -20.68
C GLU A 179 3.88 -7.02 -19.28
N ASP A 180 2.95 -6.11 -18.98
CA ASP A 180 2.82 -5.48 -17.66
C ASP A 180 2.05 -6.39 -16.70
N VAL A 181 2.74 -7.02 -15.77
CA VAL A 181 2.16 -7.97 -14.80
C VAL A 181 2.40 -7.54 -13.35
N TYR A 182 1.54 -7.96 -12.45
CA TYR A 182 1.79 -7.95 -11.02
C TYR A 182 2.45 -9.28 -10.64
N ALA A 183 3.77 -9.27 -10.50
CA ALA A 183 4.56 -10.49 -10.37
C ALA A 183 4.23 -11.27 -9.08
N LEU A 184 3.97 -10.58 -7.96
CA LEU A 184 3.65 -11.25 -6.69
C LEU A 184 2.38 -12.11 -6.81
N PRO A 185 1.18 -11.58 -7.13
CA PRO A 185 -0.02 -12.40 -7.17
C PRO A 185 -0.07 -13.35 -8.38
N GLU A 186 0.42 -12.94 -9.55
CA GLU A 186 0.21 -13.66 -10.79
C GLU A 186 1.24 -14.78 -11.01
N LEU A 187 2.51 -14.51 -10.75
CA LEU A 187 3.61 -15.43 -11.06
C LEU A 187 4.15 -16.17 -9.84
N ILE A 188 4.36 -15.45 -8.72
CA ILE A 188 5.05 -15.99 -7.55
C ILE A 188 4.06 -16.72 -6.64
N LEU A 189 3.07 -15.99 -6.12
CA LEU A 189 2.11 -16.53 -5.17
C LEU A 189 1.03 -17.38 -5.83
N GLN A 190 0.64 -17.03 -7.05
CA GLN A 190 -0.49 -17.64 -7.77
C GLN A 190 -1.77 -17.57 -6.90
N CYS A 191 -2.29 -16.35 -6.74
CA CYS A 191 -3.41 -16.06 -5.85
C CYS A 191 -4.43 -15.11 -6.48
N THR A 192 -5.61 -15.05 -5.90
CA THR A 192 -6.61 -14.04 -6.20
C THR A 192 -6.14 -12.66 -5.74
N THR A 193 -6.72 -11.61 -6.28
CA THR A 193 -6.43 -10.23 -5.87
C THR A 193 -7.74 -9.49 -5.60
N VAL A 194 -7.90 -9.02 -4.36
CA VAL A 194 -8.97 -8.10 -3.96
C VAL A 194 -8.36 -6.74 -3.69
N LEU A 195 -8.98 -5.68 -4.21
CA LEU A 195 -8.49 -4.31 -4.03
C LEU A 195 -8.33 -3.96 -2.56
N SER A 196 -7.30 -3.20 -2.26
CA SER A 196 -7.09 -2.63 -0.93
C SER A 196 -8.21 -1.66 -0.55
N GLY A 197 -8.40 -1.45 0.75
CA GLY A 197 -9.34 -0.44 1.24
C GLY A 197 -9.10 0.94 0.63
N LYS A 198 -7.84 1.36 0.50
CA LYS A 198 -7.47 2.63 -0.12
C LYS A 198 -7.83 2.70 -1.62
N GLU A 199 -7.61 1.63 -2.37
CA GLU A 199 -7.95 1.57 -3.81
C GLU A 199 -9.48 1.55 -3.99
N THR A 200 -10.18 0.79 -3.17
CA THR A 200 -11.65 0.71 -3.18
C THR A 200 -12.26 2.08 -2.91
N VAL A 201 -11.83 2.79 -1.86
CA VAL A 201 -12.29 4.15 -1.57
C VAL A 201 -12.03 5.07 -2.76
N LYS A 202 -10.80 5.09 -3.30
CA LYS A 202 -10.48 5.95 -4.45
C LYS A 202 -11.30 5.65 -5.70
N LYS A 203 -11.56 4.38 -6.01
CA LYS A 203 -12.40 4.01 -7.16
C LYS A 203 -13.85 4.42 -6.93
N THR A 204 -14.35 4.23 -5.70
CA THR A 204 -15.70 4.64 -5.31
C THR A 204 -15.86 6.17 -5.40
N GLU A 205 -14.88 6.95 -4.92
CA GLU A 205 -14.87 8.42 -5.06
C GLU A 205 -14.89 8.86 -6.52
N LYS A 206 -14.10 8.22 -7.39
CA LYS A 206 -14.09 8.52 -8.84
C LYS A 206 -15.44 8.21 -9.51
N LEU A 207 -16.06 7.09 -9.12
CA LEU A 207 -17.36 6.71 -9.64
C LEU A 207 -18.44 7.71 -9.22
N LEU A 208 -18.42 8.11 -7.95
CA LEU A 208 -19.33 9.11 -7.39
C LEU A 208 -19.17 10.46 -8.09
N THR A 209 -17.94 10.93 -8.30
CA THR A 209 -17.66 12.15 -9.04
C THR A 209 -18.27 12.13 -10.42
N LYS A 210 -18.08 11.05 -11.19
CA LYS A 210 -18.66 10.89 -12.52
C LYS A 210 -20.18 10.96 -12.50
N VAL A 211 -20.83 10.30 -11.54
CA VAL A 211 -22.30 10.35 -11.41
C VAL A 211 -22.79 11.75 -11.07
N ALA A 212 -22.12 12.45 -10.13
CA ALA A 212 -22.49 13.83 -9.81
C ALA A 212 -22.39 14.77 -11.03
N GLU A 213 -21.28 14.68 -11.78
CA GLU A 213 -21.04 15.47 -12.99
C GLU A 213 -22.10 15.21 -14.09
N GLU A 214 -22.48 13.95 -14.32
CA GLU A 214 -23.52 13.57 -15.29
C GLU A 214 -24.89 14.21 -15.00
N TYR A 215 -25.18 14.45 -13.73
CA TYR A 215 -26.42 15.12 -13.30
C TYR A 215 -26.25 16.63 -13.04
N GLY A 216 -25.10 17.22 -13.41
CA GLY A 216 -24.82 18.65 -13.21
C GLY A 216 -24.73 19.05 -11.73
N LYS A 217 -24.43 18.11 -10.84
CA LYS A 217 -24.27 18.33 -9.39
C LYS A 217 -22.82 18.64 -9.06
N ASN A 218 -22.63 19.36 -7.96
CA ASN A 218 -21.30 19.61 -7.42
C ASN A 218 -20.68 18.34 -6.82
N PRO A 219 -19.63 17.75 -7.43
CA PRO A 219 -19.03 16.51 -6.90
C PRO A 219 -18.38 16.71 -5.52
N VAL A 220 -17.95 17.92 -5.17
CA VAL A 220 -17.29 18.23 -3.90
C VAL A 220 -18.25 18.02 -2.72
N GLU A 221 -19.51 18.46 -2.86
CA GLU A 221 -20.54 18.30 -1.82
C GLU A 221 -20.89 16.82 -1.63
N ALA A 222 -21.08 16.09 -2.74
CA ALA A 222 -21.38 14.66 -2.68
C ALA A 222 -20.21 13.88 -2.04
N LEU A 223 -18.97 14.17 -2.43
CA LEU A 223 -17.79 13.56 -1.82
C LEU A 223 -17.67 13.88 -0.33
N ALA A 224 -18.05 15.08 0.11
CA ALA A 224 -18.02 15.45 1.51
C ALA A 224 -18.91 14.54 2.36
N LYS A 225 -20.17 14.36 1.95
CA LYS A 225 -21.12 13.47 2.63
C LYS A 225 -20.64 12.01 2.63
N GLY A 226 -20.11 11.52 1.50
CA GLY A 226 -19.50 10.20 1.43
C GLY A 226 -18.32 10.02 2.37
N LYS A 227 -17.46 11.02 2.49
CA LYS A 227 -16.29 10.99 3.39
C LYS A 227 -16.67 10.98 4.86
N GLN A 228 -17.80 11.58 5.25
CA GLN A 228 -18.33 11.44 6.61
C GLN A 228 -18.68 9.98 6.93
N TYR A 229 -19.34 9.28 6.00
CA TYR A 229 -19.58 7.85 6.15
C TYR A 229 -18.26 7.07 6.34
N LEU A 230 -17.21 7.41 5.56
CA LEU A 230 -15.89 6.79 5.71
C LEU A 230 -15.28 7.05 7.09
N ALA A 231 -15.41 8.26 7.65
CA ALA A 231 -14.96 8.57 9.00
C ALA A 231 -15.71 7.75 10.06
N GLN A 232 -17.03 7.61 9.91
CA GLN A 232 -17.85 6.79 10.82
C GLN A 232 -17.44 5.31 10.81
N THR A 233 -17.03 4.76 9.63
CA THR A 233 -16.52 3.38 9.57
C THR A 233 -15.24 3.20 10.38
N ALA A 234 -14.39 4.22 10.47
CA ALA A 234 -13.20 4.20 11.30
C ALA A 234 -13.53 4.17 12.80
N GLU A 235 -14.50 4.99 13.22
CA GLU A 235 -14.94 5.08 14.63
C GLU A 235 -15.61 3.78 15.11
N THR A 236 -16.41 3.16 14.24
CA THR A 236 -17.14 1.93 14.58
C THR A 236 -16.33 0.65 14.35
N GLY A 237 -15.20 0.73 13.66
CA GLY A 237 -14.42 -0.43 13.23
C GLY A 237 -15.12 -1.30 12.17
N SER A 238 -16.15 -0.75 11.50
CA SER A 238 -16.93 -1.45 10.46
C SER A 238 -16.17 -1.52 9.13
N ASN A 239 -16.56 -2.48 8.28
CA ASN A 239 -16.07 -2.51 6.91
C ASN A 239 -16.63 -1.34 6.10
N PHE A 240 -15.83 -0.84 5.17
CA PHE A 240 -16.28 0.13 4.19
C PHE A 240 -17.11 -0.56 3.10
N ALA A 241 -18.35 -0.08 2.90
CA ALA A 241 -19.24 -0.54 1.86
C ALA A 241 -19.42 0.55 0.78
N PRO A 242 -18.92 0.37 -0.45
CA PRO A 242 -19.07 1.34 -1.54
C PRO A 242 -20.53 1.75 -1.81
N GLN A 243 -21.46 0.82 -1.66
CA GLN A 243 -22.89 1.10 -1.81
C GLN A 243 -23.39 2.12 -0.78
N ALA A 244 -23.09 1.91 0.51
CA ALA A 244 -23.48 2.82 1.59
C ALA A 244 -22.82 4.19 1.47
N PHE A 245 -21.57 4.24 0.96
CA PHE A 245 -20.89 5.50 0.65
C PHE A 245 -21.66 6.32 -0.39
N GLY A 246 -22.15 5.69 -1.46
CA GLY A 246 -22.97 6.37 -2.48
C GLY A 246 -24.34 6.78 -1.96
N GLU A 247 -24.98 5.96 -1.13
CA GLU A 247 -26.26 6.28 -0.48
C GLU A 247 -26.14 7.49 0.45
N ALA A 248 -25.07 7.57 1.23
CA ALA A 248 -24.79 8.72 2.07
C ALA A 248 -24.48 9.99 1.24
N ALA A 249 -23.68 9.85 0.20
CA ALA A 249 -23.30 10.95 -0.68
C ALA A 249 -24.48 11.59 -1.40
N PHE A 250 -25.41 10.78 -1.88
CA PHE A 250 -26.62 11.20 -2.62
C PHE A 250 -27.89 11.11 -1.77
N ALA A 251 -27.80 11.34 -0.46
CA ALA A 251 -28.94 11.32 0.42
C ALA A 251 -30.04 12.30 -0.05
N GLY A 252 -31.26 11.80 -0.22
CA GLY A 252 -32.40 12.57 -0.72
C GLY A 252 -32.48 12.70 -2.26
N GLU A 253 -31.59 12.05 -3.02
CA GLU A 253 -31.54 12.10 -4.49
C GLU A 253 -31.64 10.67 -5.10
N PRO A 254 -32.84 10.05 -5.14
CA PRO A 254 -33.00 8.64 -5.54
C PRO A 254 -32.49 8.30 -6.94
N ALA A 255 -32.58 9.24 -7.89
CA ALA A 255 -32.09 9.05 -9.25
C ALA A 255 -30.57 8.88 -9.29
N LEU A 256 -29.82 9.70 -8.54
CA LEU A 256 -28.37 9.61 -8.46
C LEU A 256 -27.95 8.33 -7.73
N GLN A 257 -28.64 7.98 -6.63
CA GLN A 257 -28.41 6.72 -5.91
C GLN A 257 -28.60 5.51 -6.82
N GLY A 258 -29.67 5.50 -7.63
CA GLY A 258 -29.96 4.45 -8.61
C GLY A 258 -28.84 4.31 -9.64
N THR A 259 -28.44 5.43 -10.28
CA THR A 259 -27.38 5.44 -11.28
C THR A 259 -26.03 5.02 -10.68
N PHE A 260 -25.70 5.48 -9.47
CA PHE A 260 -24.49 5.09 -8.78
C PHE A 260 -24.46 3.57 -8.51
N THR A 261 -25.59 3.03 -8.02
CA THR A 261 -25.73 1.59 -7.74
C THR A 261 -25.58 0.74 -9.00
N GLU A 262 -26.16 1.16 -10.13
CA GLU A 262 -26.02 0.47 -11.40
C GLU A 262 -24.57 0.46 -11.90
N LYS A 263 -23.90 1.62 -11.86
CA LYS A 263 -22.48 1.72 -12.25
C LYS A 263 -21.57 0.95 -11.30
N LEU A 264 -21.88 0.91 -10.01
CA LEU A 264 -21.14 0.12 -9.04
C LEU A 264 -21.25 -1.38 -9.33
N LYS A 265 -22.43 -1.87 -9.74
CA LYS A 265 -22.61 -3.27 -10.16
C LYS A 265 -21.84 -3.64 -11.42
N GLN A 266 -21.62 -2.67 -12.33
CA GLN A 266 -20.82 -2.86 -13.55
C GLN A 266 -19.30 -2.85 -13.27
N ALA A 267 -18.88 -2.29 -12.15
CA ALA A 267 -17.49 -2.24 -11.73
C ALA A 267 -17.13 -3.53 -10.95
N GLU A 268 -16.95 -4.64 -11.69
CA GLU A 268 -16.72 -5.99 -11.13
C GLU A 268 -15.52 -6.07 -10.17
N ASP A 269 -14.55 -5.18 -10.32
CA ASP A 269 -13.33 -5.12 -9.51
C ASP A 269 -13.51 -4.38 -8.17
N ILE A 270 -14.63 -3.72 -7.93
CA ILE A 270 -14.92 -3.05 -6.66
C ILE A 270 -15.62 -4.05 -5.72
N PRO A 271 -14.99 -4.42 -4.60
CA PRO A 271 -15.60 -5.35 -3.64
C PRO A 271 -16.82 -4.72 -2.97
N LYS A 272 -17.79 -5.57 -2.59
CA LYS A 272 -19.00 -5.12 -1.87
C LYS A 272 -18.68 -4.49 -0.52
N GLU A 273 -17.70 -5.05 0.16
CA GLU A 273 -17.18 -4.56 1.43
C GLU A 273 -15.67 -4.81 1.51
N VAL A 274 -14.97 -3.92 2.20
CA VAL A 274 -13.53 -4.08 2.42
C VAL A 274 -13.13 -3.44 3.74
N LYS A 275 -12.19 -4.05 4.44
CA LYS A 275 -11.59 -3.44 5.62
C LYS A 275 -10.72 -2.26 5.21
N VAL A 276 -10.94 -1.12 5.82
CA VAL A 276 -10.13 0.10 5.64
C VAL A 276 -9.34 0.38 6.90
N GLU A 277 -8.06 0.67 6.75
CA GLU A 277 -7.21 1.02 7.89
C GLU A 277 -7.72 2.32 8.56
N SER A 278 -7.96 2.27 9.88
CA SER A 278 -8.61 3.35 10.64
C SER A 278 -7.91 4.70 10.43
N ARG A 279 -6.58 4.76 10.53
CA ARG A 279 -5.81 5.99 10.30
C ARG A 279 -5.99 6.58 8.88
N PHE A 280 -6.16 5.73 7.88
CA PHE A 280 -6.44 6.18 6.51
C PHE A 280 -7.86 6.71 6.39
N ALA A 281 -8.84 6.00 6.95
CA ALA A 281 -10.25 6.38 6.92
C ALA A 281 -10.49 7.71 7.67
N GLU A 282 -9.95 7.86 8.88
CA GLU A 282 -9.99 9.09 9.65
C GLU A 282 -9.39 10.26 8.86
N ARG A 283 -8.14 10.13 8.41
CA ARG A 283 -7.47 11.21 7.67
C ARG A 283 -8.19 11.59 6.38
N THR A 284 -8.76 10.61 5.65
CA THR A 284 -9.47 10.84 4.41
C THR A 284 -10.86 11.41 4.66
N GLY A 285 -11.52 10.98 5.73
CA GLY A 285 -12.85 11.42 6.11
C GLY A 285 -12.88 12.79 6.78
N THR A 286 -11.82 13.20 7.52
CA THR A 286 -11.78 14.45 8.28
C THR A 286 -11.23 15.64 7.52
N VAL A 287 -10.56 15.45 6.39
CA VAL A 287 -9.93 16.52 5.62
C VAL A 287 -10.37 16.51 4.17
N HIS A 288 -10.84 17.65 3.70
CA HIS A 288 -11.06 17.89 2.27
C HIS A 288 -9.86 18.61 1.66
N LYS A 289 -9.41 18.09 0.51
CA LYS A 289 -8.43 18.74 -0.34
C LYS A 289 -9.03 18.93 -1.73
N ILE A 290 -9.17 20.17 -2.15
CA ILE A 290 -9.70 20.57 -3.45
C ILE A 290 -8.54 21.17 -4.25
N LYS A 291 -8.47 20.84 -5.54
CA LYS A 291 -7.60 21.49 -6.49
C LYS A 291 -8.45 21.99 -7.65
N THR A 292 -8.36 23.29 -7.94
CA THR A 292 -9.02 23.88 -9.09
C THR A 292 -8.24 23.61 -10.37
N ASP A 293 -8.88 23.75 -11.51
CA ASP A 293 -8.28 23.73 -12.85
C ASP A 293 -7.23 24.84 -13.03
N THR A 294 -7.40 25.97 -12.33
CA THR A 294 -6.44 27.10 -12.30
C THR A 294 -5.24 26.86 -11.38
N GLY A 295 -5.17 25.69 -10.68
CA GLY A 295 -4.04 25.30 -9.84
C GLY A 295 -4.13 25.72 -8.37
N ILE A 296 -5.24 26.34 -7.92
CA ILE A 296 -5.45 26.70 -6.52
C ILE A 296 -5.73 25.42 -5.72
N GLU A 297 -4.99 25.19 -4.64
CA GLU A 297 -5.23 24.10 -3.70
C GLU A 297 -5.78 24.65 -2.39
N ILE A 298 -6.92 24.10 -1.94
CA ILE A 298 -7.57 24.47 -0.68
C ILE A 298 -7.69 23.20 0.16
N THR A 299 -7.24 23.25 1.42
CA THR A 299 -7.37 22.16 2.36
C THR A 299 -8.10 22.67 3.61
N PHE A 300 -9.15 21.98 4.02
CA PHE A 300 -9.98 22.37 5.15
C PHE A 300 -10.61 21.14 5.84
N PRO A 301 -11.01 21.24 7.12
CA PRO A 301 -11.74 20.18 7.83
C PRO A 301 -13.07 19.84 7.14
N SER A 302 -13.43 18.55 7.07
CA SER A 302 -14.68 18.10 6.45
C SER A 302 -15.92 18.72 7.11
N ALA A 303 -15.89 18.95 8.42
CA ALA A 303 -16.97 19.60 9.16
C ALA A 303 -17.32 21.01 8.66
N TYR A 304 -16.42 21.70 7.96
CA TYR A 304 -16.69 23.02 7.38
C TYR A 304 -17.67 22.97 6.22
N MET A 305 -17.79 21.82 5.55
CA MET A 305 -18.75 21.64 4.45
C MET A 305 -20.22 21.70 4.89
N GLU A 306 -20.49 21.39 6.15
CA GLU A 306 -21.85 21.41 6.72
C GLU A 306 -22.26 22.80 7.22
N ASN A 307 -21.30 23.67 7.38
CA ASN A 307 -21.56 24.99 7.95
C ASN A 307 -21.28 26.09 6.92
N PRO A 308 -22.33 26.68 6.31
CA PRO A 308 -22.22 27.74 5.33
C PRO A 308 -21.54 29.03 5.87
N ASP A 309 -21.33 29.11 7.19
CA ASP A 309 -20.58 30.20 7.81
C ASP A 309 -19.07 30.06 7.69
N PHE A 310 -18.56 28.90 7.27
CA PHE A 310 -17.13 28.67 7.02
C PHE A 310 -16.78 28.56 5.55
N ILE A 311 -17.52 27.75 4.77
CA ILE A 311 -17.28 27.55 3.34
C ILE A 311 -18.59 27.41 2.58
N GLN A 312 -18.67 28.04 1.42
CA GLN A 312 -19.85 27.93 0.56
C GLN A 312 -19.43 27.80 -0.89
N PHE A 313 -20.13 26.94 -1.62
CA PHE A 313 -19.94 26.73 -3.06
C PHE A 313 -21.12 27.31 -3.81
N PHE A 314 -20.84 28.05 -4.88
CA PHE A 314 -21.85 28.62 -5.75
C PHE A 314 -21.59 28.15 -7.18
N THR A 315 -22.57 27.50 -7.78
CA THR A 315 -22.55 27.22 -9.22
C THR A 315 -23.20 28.39 -9.96
N ARG A 316 -22.48 29.00 -10.87
CA ARG A 316 -23.01 30.08 -11.73
C ARG A 316 -23.79 29.51 -12.91
N PRO A 317 -24.67 30.31 -13.56
CA PRO A 317 -25.45 29.84 -14.72
C PRO A 317 -24.59 29.39 -15.91
N ASP A 318 -23.35 29.84 -15.99
CA ASP A 318 -22.35 29.44 -17.00
C ASP A 318 -21.63 28.12 -16.69
N GLY A 319 -21.99 27.47 -15.57
CA GLY A 319 -21.39 26.23 -15.10
C GLY A 319 -20.10 26.41 -14.30
N THR A 320 -19.61 27.65 -14.12
CA THR A 320 -18.42 27.92 -13.30
C THR A 320 -18.74 27.79 -11.80
N LEU A 321 -17.75 27.33 -11.01
CA LEU A 321 -17.83 27.23 -9.55
C LEU A 321 -17.10 28.39 -8.89
N SER A 322 -17.74 28.99 -7.88
CA SER A 322 -17.11 29.94 -6.97
C SER A 322 -17.07 29.35 -5.56
N ILE A 323 -15.98 29.61 -4.85
CA ILE A 323 -15.79 29.17 -3.46
C ILE A 323 -15.65 30.42 -2.60
N GLU A 324 -16.49 30.55 -1.60
CA GLU A 324 -16.42 31.61 -0.60
C GLU A 324 -15.97 31.03 0.73
N LEU A 325 -14.89 31.57 1.28
CA LEU A 325 -14.38 31.25 2.62
C LEU A 325 -14.75 32.37 3.56
N LYS A 326 -15.45 32.05 4.64
CA LYS A 326 -16.00 32.99 5.61
C LYS A 326 -15.35 32.84 6.99
N GLY A 327 -15.55 33.82 7.85
CA GLY A 327 -15.08 33.75 9.25
C GLY A 327 -13.56 33.81 9.41
N ILE A 328 -12.82 34.31 8.40
CA ILE A 328 -11.36 34.37 8.45
C ILE A 328 -10.92 35.58 9.27
N GLY A 329 -10.36 35.34 10.47
CA GLY A 329 -9.82 36.39 11.31
C GLY A 329 -8.44 36.91 10.89
N LYS A 330 -7.60 36.08 10.26
CA LYS A 330 -6.23 36.44 9.84
C LYS A 330 -5.72 35.55 8.71
N ILE A 331 -5.06 36.14 7.74
CA ILE A 331 -4.34 35.44 6.69
C ILE A 331 -2.83 35.63 6.92
N ILE A 332 -2.08 34.53 6.92
CA ILE A 332 -0.62 34.52 7.11
C ILE A 332 0.02 33.92 5.85
N ASN A 333 0.95 34.65 5.28
CA ASN A 333 1.81 34.09 4.22
C ASN A 333 2.82 33.10 4.84
N LYS A 334 2.92 31.92 4.24
CA LYS A 334 3.92 30.91 4.62
C LYS A 334 5.01 30.83 3.57
#